data_ffbe105438213acd2fc1705731690860
#
_entry.id   ffbe105438213acd2fc1705731690860
#
_cell.length_a   1.000
_cell.length_b   1.000
_cell.length_c   1.000
_cell.angle_alpha   90.00
_cell.angle_beta   90.00
_cell.angle_gamma   90.00
#
_symmetry.space_group_name_H-M   'P 1'
#
loop_
_entity.id
_entity.type
_entity.pdbx_description
1 polymer ?
#
loop_
_entity_poly.entity_id
_entity_poly.type
_entity_poly.pdbx_seq_one_letter_code
_entity_poly.pdbx_strand_id
1 'polypeptide(L)'
;MEIGPFIKLNRIEQGMTQEDLADGIVSMSYLSKIENQRTTASAEVMSLLCTRLGVELDNERNITINDKCKEWYKLLFEFNDHDKIVSAYNEIQELINQTHSNSSALFEIYKVRYFIVLGKIDLALEQINKLKEISSTFDNSHQFYWYKFRGNYNSMNGDFNQAMRMYKLAEEKIVNTDLDEEDKADLKYTIAVTHSKLRNTLEAIDYAEAALHTFMRKYNFIRCAECHIILGISYRRIRMYDKSIKNHNLAKHLGELNNNKQIIQLANQNLGYVHSTKGNKEGAIYNYNEVVKDPEVDLIARLAAATSLIKEYYMIDHFDKAREMIDKGFYLLADKKDNDLYKLYYYIIYTYHYALEADHAKFEFLVIDEFIPFLKKHKDYGNLVVYNSMLGNHYEKIKRYKNAAYYYQQTNLAYENLTTI
;
A
#
# COMPACT_ATOMS: atom_id res chain seq x y z
N MET A 1 16.39 -6.54 -24.16
CA MET A 1 15.81 -7.87 -23.86
C MET A 1 16.52 -8.90 -24.69
N GLU A 2 16.86 -10.04 -24.14
CA GLU A 2 17.32 -11.14 -24.98
C GLU A 2 16.17 -11.58 -25.89
N ILE A 3 16.47 -11.83 -27.13
CA ILE A 3 15.51 -11.96 -28.23
C ILE A 3 14.56 -13.17 -28.04
N GLY A 4 14.99 -14.22 -27.35
CA GLY A 4 14.19 -15.43 -27.12
C GLY A 4 12.91 -15.22 -26.32
N PRO A 5 12.96 -14.62 -25.11
CA PRO A 5 11.77 -14.25 -24.34
C PRO A 5 10.82 -13.31 -25.08
N PHE A 6 11.37 -12.44 -25.88
CA PHE A 6 10.65 -11.55 -26.75
C PHE A 6 9.80 -12.31 -27.80
N ILE A 7 10.40 -13.25 -28.50
CA ILE A 7 9.69 -14.11 -29.47
C ILE A 7 8.57 -14.88 -28.76
N LYS A 8 8.86 -15.46 -27.60
CA LYS A 8 7.87 -16.21 -26.81
C LYS A 8 6.68 -15.36 -26.39
N LEU A 9 6.94 -14.14 -25.91
CA LEU A 9 5.89 -13.19 -25.50
C LEU A 9 4.94 -12.91 -26.67
N ASN A 10 5.49 -12.55 -27.81
CA ASN A 10 4.72 -12.20 -29.01
C ASN A 10 3.93 -13.36 -29.58
N ARG A 11 4.53 -14.53 -29.60
CA ARG A 11 3.84 -15.74 -30.02
C ARG A 11 2.60 -15.99 -29.14
N ILE A 12 2.75 -15.88 -27.82
CA ILE A 12 1.64 -16.08 -26.87
C ILE A 12 0.58 -14.99 -27.02
N GLU A 13 0.98 -13.73 -27.20
CA GLU A 13 0.05 -12.61 -27.42
C GLU A 13 -0.81 -12.75 -28.68
N GLN A 14 -0.21 -13.37 -29.72
CA GLN A 14 -0.93 -13.65 -30.97
C GLN A 14 -1.67 -15.00 -30.94
N GLY A 15 -1.65 -15.73 -29.81
CA GLY A 15 -2.31 -17.02 -29.68
C GLY A 15 -1.67 -18.14 -30.51
N MET A 16 -0.43 -17.96 -31.00
CA MET A 16 0.26 -18.94 -31.81
C MET A 16 0.88 -20.05 -30.95
N THR A 17 0.85 -21.28 -31.44
CA THR A 17 1.62 -22.40 -30.87
C THR A 17 3.11 -22.31 -31.27
N GLN A 18 3.98 -23.04 -30.59
CA GLN A 18 5.38 -23.15 -31.03
C GLN A 18 5.52 -23.82 -32.43
N GLU A 19 4.57 -24.70 -32.77
CA GLU A 19 4.52 -25.35 -34.08
C GLU A 19 4.17 -24.32 -35.15
N ASP A 20 3.14 -23.49 -34.95
CA ASP A 20 2.72 -22.44 -35.90
C ASP A 20 3.85 -21.45 -36.19
N LEU A 21 4.59 -21.03 -35.16
CA LEU A 21 5.71 -20.08 -35.33
C LEU A 21 6.93 -20.73 -35.96
N ALA A 22 7.21 -21.98 -35.66
CA ALA A 22 8.40 -22.68 -36.14
C ALA A 22 8.27 -23.21 -37.58
N ASP A 23 7.05 -23.42 -38.08
CA ASP A 23 6.76 -24.05 -39.34
C ASP A 23 7.54 -23.43 -40.51
N GLY A 24 8.28 -24.25 -41.26
CA GLY A 24 9.08 -23.78 -42.39
C GLY A 24 10.31 -22.93 -42.04
N ILE A 25 10.57 -22.60 -40.76
CA ILE A 25 11.73 -21.81 -40.34
C ILE A 25 12.71 -22.66 -39.54
N VAL A 26 12.25 -23.30 -38.47
CA VAL A 26 13.07 -24.14 -37.57
C VAL A 26 12.24 -25.29 -37.00
N SER A 27 12.90 -26.23 -36.33
CA SER A 27 12.14 -27.25 -35.58
C SER A 27 11.52 -26.65 -34.33
N MET A 28 10.36 -27.15 -33.89
CA MET A 28 9.70 -26.77 -32.64
C MET A 28 10.66 -26.89 -31.44
N SER A 29 11.47 -27.96 -31.40
CA SER A 29 12.47 -28.16 -30.34
C SER A 29 13.56 -27.07 -30.34
N TYR A 30 13.96 -26.59 -31.52
CA TYR A 30 14.96 -25.51 -31.64
C TYR A 30 14.35 -24.18 -31.27
N LEU A 31 13.11 -23.88 -31.69
CA LEU A 31 12.36 -22.67 -31.23
C LEU A 31 12.21 -22.67 -29.72
N SER A 32 11.85 -23.79 -29.11
CA SER A 32 11.75 -23.90 -27.65
C SER A 32 13.05 -23.58 -26.93
N LYS A 33 14.19 -23.98 -27.49
CA LYS A 33 15.51 -23.62 -26.94
C LYS A 33 15.82 -22.15 -27.10
N ILE A 34 15.45 -21.53 -28.22
CA ILE A 34 15.60 -20.09 -28.46
C ILE A 34 14.75 -19.32 -27.46
N GLU A 35 13.45 -19.62 -27.36
CA GLU A 35 12.51 -18.99 -26.46
C GLU A 35 12.92 -19.06 -24.98
N ASN A 36 13.59 -20.14 -24.58
CA ASN A 36 14.05 -20.36 -23.20
C ASN A 36 15.56 -20.02 -23.02
N GLN A 37 16.18 -19.30 -23.95
CA GLN A 37 17.56 -18.83 -23.90
C GLN A 37 18.62 -19.96 -23.76
N ARG A 38 18.29 -21.16 -24.18
CA ARG A 38 19.20 -22.31 -24.14
C ARG A 38 20.11 -22.40 -25.38
N THR A 39 19.87 -21.56 -26.38
CA THR A 39 20.66 -21.43 -27.58
C THR A 39 20.48 -20.08 -28.22
N THR A 40 21.48 -19.59 -28.94
CA THR A 40 21.40 -18.38 -29.76
C THR A 40 21.12 -18.80 -31.20
N ALA A 41 20.11 -18.21 -31.83
CA ALA A 41 19.82 -18.42 -33.23
C ALA A 41 20.64 -17.47 -34.11
N SER A 42 20.85 -17.84 -35.39
CA SER A 42 21.46 -16.94 -36.36
C SER A 42 20.58 -15.72 -36.61
N ALA A 43 21.18 -14.60 -37.06
CA ALA A 43 20.46 -13.38 -37.40
C ALA A 43 19.36 -13.64 -38.47
N GLU A 44 19.58 -14.56 -39.37
CA GLU A 44 18.63 -14.95 -40.41
C GLU A 44 17.39 -15.65 -39.82
N VAL A 45 17.60 -16.65 -38.95
CA VAL A 45 16.51 -17.35 -38.25
C VAL A 45 15.71 -16.37 -37.38
N MET A 46 16.38 -15.47 -36.70
CA MET A 46 15.73 -14.44 -35.87
C MET A 46 14.89 -13.51 -36.73
N SER A 47 15.41 -13.07 -37.87
CA SER A 47 14.67 -12.22 -38.81
C SER A 47 13.40 -12.90 -39.33
N LEU A 48 13.49 -14.18 -39.69
CA LEU A 48 12.34 -14.95 -40.18
C LEU A 48 11.27 -15.15 -39.15
N LEU A 49 11.65 -15.47 -37.89
CA LEU A 49 10.71 -15.60 -36.76
C LEU A 49 10.04 -14.26 -36.48
N CYS A 50 10.81 -13.17 -36.46
CA CYS A 50 10.26 -11.81 -36.25
C CYS A 50 9.32 -11.39 -37.39
N THR A 51 9.68 -11.66 -38.64
CA THR A 51 8.83 -11.39 -39.82
C THR A 51 7.49 -12.12 -39.72
N ARG A 52 7.49 -13.40 -39.31
CA ARG A 52 6.26 -14.18 -39.10
C ARG A 52 5.39 -13.63 -37.99
N LEU A 53 5.99 -13.10 -36.94
CA LEU A 53 5.31 -12.40 -35.85
C LEU A 53 4.87 -10.99 -36.23
N GLY A 54 5.25 -10.49 -37.41
CA GLY A 54 4.98 -9.13 -37.86
C GLY A 54 5.75 -8.06 -37.08
N VAL A 55 6.96 -8.39 -36.59
CA VAL A 55 7.75 -7.54 -35.73
C VAL A 55 9.11 -7.20 -36.34
N GLU A 56 9.51 -5.92 -36.24
CA GLU A 56 10.81 -5.46 -36.68
C GLU A 56 11.81 -5.38 -35.52
N LEU A 57 13.03 -5.87 -35.76
CA LEU A 57 14.16 -5.73 -34.81
C LEU A 57 14.87 -4.40 -35.09
N ASP A 58 14.24 -3.27 -34.79
CA ASP A 58 14.88 -1.98 -34.88
C ASP A 58 15.51 -1.61 -33.52
N ASN A 59 16.83 -1.70 -33.43
CA ASN A 59 17.57 -1.45 -32.19
C ASN A 59 17.47 0.01 -31.71
N GLU A 60 17.42 1.01 -32.60
CA GLU A 60 17.36 2.42 -32.22
C GLU A 60 15.99 2.77 -31.62
N ARG A 61 14.91 2.26 -32.22
CA ARG A 61 13.55 2.48 -31.74
C ARG A 61 13.28 1.74 -30.41
N ASN A 62 13.81 0.54 -30.27
CA ASN A 62 13.72 -0.20 -29.01
C ASN A 62 14.45 0.49 -27.85
N ILE A 63 15.57 1.17 -28.10
CA ILE A 63 16.27 1.99 -27.11
C ILE A 63 15.34 3.16 -26.67
N THR A 64 14.74 3.86 -27.59
CA THR A 64 13.82 4.97 -27.29
C THR A 64 12.61 4.52 -26.45
N ILE A 65 11.99 3.38 -26.79
CA ILE A 65 10.88 2.81 -26.02
C ILE A 65 11.35 2.44 -24.62
N ASN A 66 12.49 1.80 -24.47
CA ASN A 66 13.03 1.41 -23.16
C ASN A 66 13.34 2.62 -22.27
N ASP A 67 13.87 3.71 -22.84
CA ASP A 67 14.15 4.94 -22.08
C ASP A 67 12.86 5.63 -21.63
N LYS A 68 11.85 5.70 -22.50
CA LYS A 68 10.50 6.18 -22.11
C LYS A 68 9.85 5.29 -21.06
N CYS A 69 10.04 3.97 -21.12
CA CYS A 69 9.55 3.07 -20.07
C CYS A 69 10.22 3.34 -18.71
N LYS A 70 11.53 3.65 -18.70
CA LYS A 70 12.24 4.01 -17.46
C LYS A 70 11.77 5.35 -16.90
N GLU A 71 11.51 6.34 -17.76
CA GLU A 71 10.93 7.63 -17.36
C GLU A 71 9.53 7.43 -16.79
N TRP A 72 8.67 6.69 -17.48
CA TRP A 72 7.34 6.35 -17.01
C TRP A 72 7.37 5.59 -15.68
N TYR A 73 8.31 4.65 -15.51
CA TYR A 73 8.50 3.93 -14.27
C TYR A 73 8.74 4.88 -13.08
N LYS A 74 9.56 5.94 -13.27
CA LYS A 74 9.78 6.95 -12.21
C LYS A 74 8.49 7.67 -11.84
N LEU A 75 7.65 8.02 -12.81
CA LEU A 75 6.35 8.66 -12.55
C LEU A 75 5.40 7.78 -11.73
N LEU A 76 5.52 6.44 -11.80
CA LEU A 76 4.69 5.52 -11.00
C LEU A 76 4.93 5.62 -9.47
N PHE A 77 5.93 6.38 -9.04
CA PHE A 77 6.20 6.69 -7.65
C PHE A 77 5.86 8.13 -7.26
N GLU A 78 5.50 8.97 -8.23
CA GLU A 78 5.05 10.35 -8.03
C GLU A 78 3.53 10.36 -7.92
N PHE A 79 2.99 10.11 -6.74
CA PHE A 79 1.56 9.86 -6.47
C PHE A 79 0.59 10.99 -6.83
N ASN A 80 1.07 12.16 -7.24
CA ASN A 80 0.25 13.38 -7.32
C ASN A 80 -0.25 13.72 -8.74
N ASP A 81 0.12 12.97 -9.78
CA ASP A 81 -0.24 13.33 -11.16
C ASP A 81 -0.65 12.10 -11.99
N HIS A 82 -1.84 11.59 -11.68
CA HIS A 82 -2.43 10.46 -12.43
C HIS A 82 -2.55 10.76 -13.92
N ASP A 83 -2.79 12.01 -14.30
CA ASP A 83 -2.94 12.40 -15.72
C ASP A 83 -1.62 12.27 -16.47
N LYS A 84 -0.50 12.66 -15.85
CA LYS A 84 0.84 12.44 -16.45
C LYS A 84 1.17 10.95 -16.58
N ILE A 85 0.85 10.14 -15.56
CA ILE A 85 1.07 8.69 -15.59
C ILE A 85 0.30 8.06 -16.76
N VAL A 86 -0.97 8.42 -16.93
CA VAL A 86 -1.83 7.91 -18.01
C VAL A 86 -1.38 8.43 -19.37
N SER A 87 -1.00 9.71 -19.48
CA SER A 87 -0.50 10.30 -20.72
C SER A 87 0.79 9.61 -21.21
N ALA A 88 1.76 9.40 -20.32
CA ALA A 88 3.00 8.71 -20.64
C ALA A 88 2.76 7.23 -21.02
N TYR A 89 1.83 6.53 -20.36
CA TYR A 89 1.40 5.20 -20.77
C TYR A 89 0.88 5.17 -22.20
N ASN A 90 -0.04 6.08 -22.54
CA ASN A 90 -0.65 6.15 -23.86
C ASN A 90 0.40 6.46 -24.94
N GLU A 91 1.33 7.38 -24.67
CA GLU A 91 2.43 7.70 -25.58
C GLU A 91 3.30 6.49 -25.90
N ILE A 92 3.69 5.70 -24.86
CA ILE A 92 4.46 4.47 -25.07
C ILE A 92 3.64 3.45 -25.87
N GLN A 93 2.36 3.30 -25.56
CA GLN A 93 1.48 2.37 -26.25
C GLN A 93 1.31 2.73 -27.74
N GLU A 94 1.17 4.02 -28.04
CA GLU A 94 1.10 4.51 -29.43
C GLU A 94 2.41 4.25 -30.19
N LEU A 95 3.56 4.50 -29.55
CA LEU A 95 4.87 4.19 -30.17
C LEU A 95 5.03 2.71 -30.49
N ILE A 96 4.62 1.83 -29.57
CA ILE A 96 4.64 0.38 -29.77
C ILE A 96 3.73 0.02 -30.96
N ASN A 97 2.52 0.56 -31.04
CA ASN A 97 1.57 0.26 -32.11
C ASN A 97 2.03 0.78 -33.48
N GLN A 98 2.58 2.00 -33.55
CA GLN A 98 3.02 2.62 -34.79
C GLN A 98 4.26 1.96 -35.39
N THR A 99 5.12 1.43 -34.54
CA THR A 99 6.39 0.86 -34.96
C THR A 99 6.32 -0.65 -35.20
N HIS A 100 5.13 -1.28 -35.00
CA HIS A 100 5.02 -2.73 -34.89
C HIS A 100 6.12 -3.32 -33.99
N SER A 101 6.68 -2.45 -33.17
CA SER A 101 7.68 -2.81 -32.17
C SER A 101 6.96 -3.44 -31.00
N ASN A 102 7.54 -4.52 -30.48
CA ASN A 102 6.90 -5.20 -29.37
C ASN A 102 7.17 -4.48 -28.06
N SER A 103 6.18 -4.58 -27.16
CA SER A 103 6.33 -4.11 -25.80
C SER A 103 7.59 -4.72 -25.18
N SER A 104 8.44 -3.88 -24.57
CA SER A 104 9.56 -4.42 -23.81
C SER A 104 9.00 -5.24 -22.62
N ALA A 105 9.69 -6.31 -22.24
CA ALA A 105 9.26 -7.07 -21.05
C ALA A 105 9.15 -6.19 -19.80
N LEU A 106 10.00 -5.15 -19.70
CA LEU A 106 9.91 -4.14 -18.64
C LEU A 106 8.60 -3.36 -18.69
N PHE A 107 8.15 -2.94 -19.88
CA PHE A 107 6.86 -2.25 -20.02
C PHE A 107 5.72 -3.13 -19.52
N GLU A 108 5.68 -4.39 -19.95
CA GLU A 108 4.66 -5.33 -19.51
C GLU A 108 4.70 -5.59 -17.98
N ILE A 109 5.90 -5.67 -17.40
CA ILE A 109 6.06 -5.83 -15.94
C ILE A 109 5.62 -4.55 -15.21
N TYR A 110 5.98 -3.36 -15.72
CA TYR A 110 5.61 -2.07 -15.12
C TYR A 110 4.10 -1.81 -15.19
N LYS A 111 3.37 -2.37 -16.16
CA LYS A 111 1.91 -2.32 -16.22
C LYS A 111 1.25 -2.89 -14.96
N VAL A 112 1.85 -3.88 -14.31
CA VAL A 112 1.34 -4.39 -13.02
C VAL A 112 1.31 -3.25 -11.98
N ARG A 113 2.42 -2.50 -11.85
CA ARG A 113 2.48 -1.36 -10.94
C ARG A 113 1.53 -0.23 -11.35
N TYR A 114 1.45 0.05 -12.64
CA TYR A 114 0.53 1.04 -13.20
C TYR A 114 -0.94 0.76 -12.81
N PHE A 115 -1.41 -0.45 -13.00
CA PHE A 115 -2.78 -0.82 -12.63
C PHE A 115 -3.00 -0.73 -11.11
N ILE A 116 -2.01 -1.09 -10.31
CA ILE A 116 -2.07 -0.93 -8.84
C ILE A 116 -2.22 0.56 -8.46
N VAL A 117 -1.41 1.44 -9.05
CA VAL A 117 -1.46 2.89 -8.79
C VAL A 117 -2.81 3.49 -9.16
N LEU A 118 -3.42 3.02 -10.25
CA LEU A 118 -4.76 3.46 -10.67
C LEU A 118 -5.92 2.77 -9.90
N GLY A 119 -5.62 1.91 -8.92
CA GLY A 119 -6.65 1.16 -8.19
C GLY A 119 -7.36 0.07 -9.01
N LYS A 120 -6.85 -0.25 -10.21
CA LYS A 120 -7.42 -1.26 -11.13
C LYS A 120 -6.87 -2.66 -10.79
N ILE A 121 -7.24 -3.18 -9.63
CA ILE A 121 -6.63 -4.39 -9.06
C ILE A 121 -6.90 -5.64 -9.92
N ASP A 122 -8.07 -5.75 -10.54
CA ASP A 122 -8.41 -6.87 -11.42
C ASP A 122 -7.51 -6.90 -12.67
N LEU A 123 -7.25 -5.73 -13.29
CA LEU A 123 -6.32 -5.62 -14.42
C LEU A 123 -4.88 -5.92 -14.02
N ALA A 124 -4.49 -5.58 -12.79
CA ALA A 124 -3.18 -5.98 -12.27
C ALA A 124 -3.06 -7.50 -12.16
N LEU A 125 -4.11 -8.19 -11.70
CA LEU A 125 -4.15 -9.65 -11.62
C LEU A 125 -4.10 -10.30 -13.01
N GLU A 126 -4.87 -9.81 -13.97
CA GLU A 126 -4.84 -10.30 -15.37
C GLU A 126 -3.43 -10.18 -15.95
N GLN A 127 -2.77 -9.03 -15.75
CA GLN A 127 -1.40 -8.80 -16.20
C GLN A 127 -0.40 -9.73 -15.51
N ILE A 128 -0.55 -9.99 -14.20
CA ILE A 128 0.24 -10.97 -13.46
C ILE A 128 0.06 -12.37 -14.06
N ASN A 129 -1.16 -12.79 -14.35
CA ASN A 129 -1.43 -14.12 -14.91
C ASN A 129 -0.83 -14.27 -16.32
N LYS A 130 -0.96 -13.25 -17.17
CA LYS A 130 -0.33 -13.21 -18.51
C LYS A 130 1.18 -13.38 -18.43
N LEU A 131 1.84 -12.63 -17.55
CA LEU A 131 3.30 -12.67 -17.43
C LEU A 131 3.81 -13.94 -16.75
N LYS A 132 2.99 -14.64 -15.97
CA LYS A 132 3.39 -15.88 -15.27
C LYS A 132 3.91 -16.94 -16.23
N GLU A 133 3.34 -17.06 -17.43
CA GLU A 133 3.72 -18.05 -18.42
C GLU A 133 5.13 -17.85 -18.97
N ILE A 134 5.58 -16.59 -19.02
CA ILE A 134 6.90 -16.21 -19.54
C ILE A 134 7.92 -15.84 -18.46
N SER A 135 7.49 -15.73 -17.20
CA SER A 135 8.34 -15.25 -16.09
C SER A 135 9.58 -16.10 -15.85
N SER A 136 9.56 -17.37 -16.25
CA SER A 136 10.72 -18.27 -16.18
C SER A 136 11.86 -17.90 -17.15
N THR A 137 11.57 -17.06 -18.15
CA THR A 137 12.56 -16.59 -19.14
C THR A 137 13.13 -15.21 -18.83
N PHE A 138 12.67 -14.59 -17.74
CA PHE A 138 13.15 -13.29 -17.30
C PHE A 138 14.58 -13.38 -16.76
N ASP A 139 15.42 -12.42 -17.14
CA ASP A 139 16.71 -12.21 -16.47
C ASP A 139 16.53 -11.73 -15.03
N ASN A 140 17.60 -11.63 -14.27
CA ASN A 140 17.53 -11.25 -12.86
C ASN A 140 16.91 -9.85 -12.63
N SER A 141 17.16 -8.88 -13.52
CA SER A 141 16.57 -7.54 -13.42
C SER A 141 15.07 -7.57 -13.64
N HIS A 142 14.59 -8.28 -14.67
CA HIS A 142 13.16 -8.48 -14.91
C HIS A 142 12.49 -9.25 -13.78
N GLN A 143 13.15 -10.31 -13.27
CA GLN A 143 12.65 -11.08 -12.13
C GLN A 143 12.55 -10.24 -10.87
N PHE A 144 13.49 -9.32 -10.62
CA PHE A 144 13.41 -8.37 -9.51
C PHE A 144 12.12 -7.56 -9.54
N TYR A 145 11.83 -6.86 -10.64
CA TYR A 145 10.60 -6.07 -10.77
C TYR A 145 9.35 -6.94 -10.76
N TRP A 146 9.40 -8.11 -11.39
CA TRP A 146 8.31 -9.07 -11.40
C TRP A 146 7.90 -9.50 -9.99
N TYR A 147 8.85 -9.93 -9.17
CA TYR A 147 8.57 -10.32 -7.79
C TYR A 147 8.18 -9.12 -6.93
N LYS A 148 8.84 -7.97 -7.08
CA LYS A 148 8.52 -6.74 -6.37
C LYS A 148 7.07 -6.32 -6.59
N PHE A 149 6.58 -6.29 -7.83
CA PHE A 149 5.21 -5.87 -8.12
C PHE A 149 4.15 -6.90 -7.76
N ARG A 150 4.46 -8.17 -7.83
CA ARG A 150 3.61 -9.22 -7.24
C ARG A 150 3.51 -9.07 -5.72
N GLY A 151 4.60 -8.71 -5.07
CA GLY A 151 4.61 -8.35 -3.65
C GLY A 151 3.67 -7.15 -3.37
N ASN A 152 3.78 -6.09 -4.17
CA ASN A 152 2.91 -4.93 -4.05
C ASN A 152 1.42 -5.29 -4.23
N TYR A 153 1.09 -6.12 -5.22
CA TYR A 153 -0.27 -6.63 -5.45
C TYR A 153 -0.80 -7.39 -4.22
N ASN A 154 -0.02 -8.33 -3.67
CA ASN A 154 -0.42 -9.09 -2.49
C ASN A 154 -0.58 -8.17 -1.25
N SER A 155 0.29 -7.19 -1.09
CA SER A 155 0.22 -6.21 -0.01
C SER A 155 -1.06 -5.36 -0.09
N MET A 156 -1.48 -4.94 -1.30
CA MET A 156 -2.73 -4.20 -1.51
C MET A 156 -3.95 -5.04 -1.17
N ASN A 157 -3.90 -6.35 -1.42
CA ASN A 157 -4.97 -7.29 -1.05
C ASN A 157 -4.92 -7.74 0.42
N GLY A 158 -3.99 -7.21 1.22
CA GLY A 158 -3.86 -7.55 2.65
C GLY A 158 -3.15 -8.88 2.92
N ASP A 159 -2.68 -9.61 1.90
CA ASP A 159 -1.89 -10.83 2.08
C ASP A 159 -0.40 -10.47 2.28
N PHE A 160 -0.11 -9.94 3.47
CA PHE A 160 1.23 -9.49 3.82
C PHE A 160 2.25 -10.64 3.89
N ASN A 161 1.82 -11.86 4.21
CA ASN A 161 2.70 -13.02 4.23
C ASN A 161 3.17 -13.40 2.82
N GLN A 162 2.25 -13.42 1.87
CA GLN A 162 2.60 -13.68 0.47
C GLN A 162 3.39 -12.52 -0.13
N ALA A 163 3.06 -11.27 0.24
CA ALA A 163 3.86 -10.11 -0.15
C ALA A 163 5.32 -10.25 0.29
N MET A 164 5.55 -10.63 1.56
CA MET A 164 6.89 -10.84 2.10
C MET A 164 7.66 -11.94 1.35
N ARG A 165 6.99 -13.05 1.00
CA ARG A 165 7.63 -14.10 0.18
C ARG A 165 8.09 -13.57 -1.18
N MET A 166 7.26 -12.76 -1.83
CA MET A 166 7.60 -12.16 -3.12
C MET A 166 8.76 -11.17 -3.00
N TYR A 167 8.76 -10.33 -1.96
CA TYR A 167 9.85 -9.38 -1.73
C TYR A 167 11.19 -10.07 -1.43
N LYS A 168 11.20 -11.18 -0.68
CA LYS A 168 12.42 -11.99 -0.48
C LYS A 168 12.96 -12.55 -1.78
N LEU A 169 12.08 -13.07 -2.66
CA LEU A 169 12.49 -13.51 -4.00
C LEU A 169 13.04 -12.35 -4.84
N ALA A 170 12.48 -11.14 -4.72
CA ALA A 170 13.03 -9.96 -5.38
C ALA A 170 14.40 -9.58 -4.81
N GLU A 171 14.60 -9.64 -3.50
CA GLU A 171 15.87 -9.36 -2.84
C GLU A 171 16.99 -10.32 -3.28
N GLU A 172 16.69 -11.62 -3.45
CA GLU A 172 17.62 -12.62 -4.00
C GLU A 172 18.10 -12.28 -5.42
N LYS A 173 17.29 -11.53 -6.20
CA LYS A 173 17.64 -11.16 -7.59
C LYS A 173 18.53 -9.91 -7.69
N ILE A 174 18.80 -9.22 -6.60
CA ILE A 174 19.66 -8.02 -6.58
C ILE A 174 21.12 -8.40 -6.89
N VAL A 175 21.54 -9.60 -6.53
CA VAL A 175 22.93 -10.05 -6.70
C VAL A 175 23.25 -10.16 -8.19
N ASN A 176 24.36 -9.53 -8.62
CA ASN A 176 24.82 -9.49 -10.00
C ASN A 176 23.86 -8.79 -10.99
N THR A 177 23.12 -7.79 -10.53
CA THR A 177 22.26 -6.95 -11.37
C THR A 177 22.67 -5.49 -11.30
N ASP A 178 22.58 -4.80 -12.44
CA ASP A 178 22.81 -3.35 -12.54
C ASP A 178 21.48 -2.58 -12.26
N LEU A 179 20.92 -2.80 -11.07
CA LEU A 179 19.73 -2.08 -10.60
C LEU A 179 20.14 -0.76 -9.97
N ASP A 180 19.32 0.29 -10.16
CA ASP A 180 19.51 1.56 -9.48
C ASP A 180 19.45 1.35 -7.95
N GLU A 181 20.26 2.09 -7.23
CA GLU A 181 20.27 2.08 -5.76
C GLU A 181 18.90 2.53 -5.17
N GLU A 182 18.16 3.40 -5.88
CA GLU A 182 16.82 3.79 -5.48
C GLU A 182 15.82 2.63 -5.61
N ASP A 183 15.94 1.77 -6.63
CA ASP A 183 15.09 0.58 -6.76
C ASP A 183 15.30 -0.42 -5.63
N LYS A 184 16.56 -0.61 -5.23
CA LYS A 184 16.94 -1.45 -4.09
C LYS A 184 16.42 -0.85 -2.78
N ALA A 185 16.50 0.48 -2.63
CA ALA A 185 15.97 1.18 -1.46
C ALA A 185 14.45 1.13 -1.40
N ASP A 186 13.77 1.24 -2.55
CA ASP A 186 12.31 1.11 -2.60
C ASP A 186 11.84 -0.30 -2.22
N LEU A 187 12.56 -1.36 -2.63
CA LEU A 187 12.28 -2.69 -2.14
C LEU A 187 12.42 -2.78 -0.61
N LYS A 188 13.49 -2.24 -0.04
CA LYS A 188 13.68 -2.21 1.43
C LYS A 188 12.55 -1.45 2.12
N TYR A 189 12.12 -0.33 1.56
CA TYR A 189 10.98 0.43 2.08
C TYR A 189 9.68 -0.40 2.05
N THR A 190 9.37 -1.08 0.95
CA THR A 190 8.16 -1.92 0.86
C THR A 190 8.21 -3.10 1.83
N ILE A 191 9.39 -3.67 2.07
CA ILE A 191 9.62 -4.68 3.10
C ILE A 191 9.37 -4.09 4.50
N ALA A 192 9.89 -2.89 4.80
CA ALA A 192 9.67 -2.20 6.06
C ALA A 192 8.17 -1.95 6.33
N VAL A 193 7.44 -1.47 5.31
CA VAL A 193 5.97 -1.29 5.38
C VAL A 193 5.28 -2.62 5.70
N THR A 194 5.68 -3.70 5.03
CA THR A 194 5.08 -5.02 5.22
C THR A 194 5.37 -5.58 6.61
N HIS A 195 6.61 -5.46 7.11
CA HIS A 195 6.95 -5.81 8.50
C HIS A 195 6.15 -4.97 9.49
N SER A 196 5.97 -3.66 9.23
CA SER A 196 5.12 -2.81 10.06
C SER A 196 3.66 -3.29 10.08
N LYS A 197 3.10 -3.77 8.97
CA LYS A 197 1.75 -4.35 8.90
C LYS A 197 1.66 -5.68 9.67
N LEU A 198 2.69 -6.52 9.56
CA LEU A 198 2.84 -7.79 10.28
C LEU A 198 3.23 -7.60 11.76
N ARG A 199 3.42 -6.37 12.24
CA ARG A 199 3.88 -6.02 13.59
C ARG A 199 5.30 -6.50 13.96
N ASN A 200 6.10 -6.90 13.00
CA ASN A 200 7.52 -7.18 13.15
C ASN A 200 8.28 -5.85 13.28
N THR A 201 8.25 -5.28 14.47
CA THR A 201 8.58 -3.86 14.67
C THR A 201 10.08 -3.58 14.52
N LEU A 202 10.95 -4.47 14.96
CA LEU A 202 12.40 -4.28 14.86
C LEU A 202 12.86 -4.38 13.40
N GLU A 203 12.40 -5.39 12.68
CA GLU A 203 12.68 -5.56 11.25
C GLU A 203 12.15 -4.37 10.43
N ALA A 204 10.97 -3.83 10.80
CA ALA A 204 10.45 -2.62 10.15
C ALA A 204 11.36 -1.42 10.35
N ILE A 205 12.00 -1.27 11.53
CA ILE A 205 12.98 -0.22 11.81
C ILE A 205 14.23 -0.43 10.95
N ASP A 206 14.82 -1.64 10.98
CA ASP A 206 16.07 -1.93 10.28
C ASP A 206 15.96 -1.68 8.78
N TYR A 207 14.89 -2.18 8.15
CA TYR A 207 14.64 -1.99 6.73
C TYR A 207 14.30 -0.53 6.38
N ALA A 208 13.56 0.18 7.23
CA ALA A 208 13.24 1.59 7.00
C ALA A 208 14.48 2.49 7.13
N GLU A 209 15.37 2.24 8.10
CA GLU A 209 16.64 2.98 8.25
C GLU A 209 17.58 2.71 7.07
N ALA A 210 17.67 1.45 6.60
CA ALA A 210 18.47 1.10 5.43
C ALA A 210 17.96 1.77 4.14
N ALA A 211 16.64 1.87 3.94
CA ALA A 211 16.03 2.60 2.83
C ALA A 211 16.28 4.10 2.95
N LEU A 212 16.03 4.67 4.13
CA LEU A 212 16.24 6.10 4.44
C LEU A 212 17.65 6.56 4.11
N HIS A 213 18.66 5.78 4.51
CA HIS A 213 20.06 6.10 4.24
C HIS A 213 20.33 6.29 2.73
N THR A 214 19.76 5.44 1.89
CA THR A 214 19.92 5.55 0.42
C THR A 214 19.16 6.74 -0.13
N PHE A 215 17.90 6.94 0.27
CA PHE A 215 17.08 8.06 -0.21
C PHE A 215 17.66 9.42 0.21
N MET A 216 18.26 9.53 1.42
CA MET A 216 18.97 10.74 1.84
C MET A 216 20.17 11.05 0.92
N ARG A 217 20.96 10.06 0.55
CA ARG A 217 22.11 10.24 -0.37
C ARG A 217 21.66 10.64 -1.78
N LYS A 218 20.47 10.25 -2.19
CA LYS A 218 19.87 10.57 -3.50
C LYS A 218 19.01 11.84 -3.47
N TYR A 219 18.92 12.53 -2.31
CA TYR A 219 18.07 13.72 -2.12
C TYR A 219 16.60 13.49 -2.43
N ASN A 220 16.10 12.24 -2.33
CA ASN A 220 14.70 11.90 -2.51
C ASN A 220 13.92 12.15 -1.22
N PHE A 221 13.59 13.43 -0.96
CA PHE A 221 13.03 13.88 0.31
C PHE A 221 11.62 13.32 0.58
N ILE A 222 10.83 13.07 -0.46
CA ILE A 222 9.50 12.46 -0.32
C ILE A 222 9.64 11.04 0.23
N ARG A 223 10.55 10.24 -0.34
CA ARG A 223 10.82 8.88 0.13
C ARG A 223 11.44 8.87 1.53
N CYS A 224 12.26 9.88 1.85
CA CYS A 224 12.76 10.07 3.23
C CYS A 224 11.60 10.30 4.20
N ALA A 225 10.64 11.15 3.85
CA ALA A 225 9.48 11.43 4.68
C ALA A 225 8.63 10.16 4.93
N GLU A 226 8.41 9.35 3.91
CA GLU A 226 7.71 8.07 4.03
C GLU A 226 8.44 7.08 4.96
N CYS A 227 9.78 6.99 4.86
CA CYS A 227 10.59 6.20 5.80
C CYS A 227 10.43 6.70 7.24
N HIS A 228 10.45 8.02 7.45
CA HIS A 228 10.24 8.61 8.78
C HIS A 228 8.83 8.32 9.33
N ILE A 229 7.78 8.22 8.50
CA ILE A 229 6.45 7.77 8.95
C ILE A 229 6.52 6.34 9.51
N ILE A 230 7.15 5.40 8.78
CA ILE A 230 7.27 4.00 9.24
C ILE A 230 8.10 3.90 10.52
N LEU A 231 9.22 4.62 10.60
CA LEU A 231 10.05 4.70 11.81
C LEU A 231 9.25 5.25 12.99
N GLY A 232 8.50 6.32 12.79
CA GLY A 232 7.64 6.91 13.81
C GLY A 232 6.60 5.94 14.34
N ILE A 233 5.90 5.22 13.46
CA ILE A 233 4.92 4.19 13.82
C ILE A 233 5.60 3.06 14.62
N SER A 234 6.78 2.61 14.17
CA SER A 234 7.52 1.52 14.78
C SER A 234 8.05 1.89 16.17
N TYR A 235 8.65 3.08 16.32
CA TYR A 235 9.12 3.57 17.62
C TYR A 235 7.98 3.77 18.63
N ARG A 236 6.78 4.20 18.18
CA ARG A 236 5.61 4.28 19.06
C ARG A 236 5.22 2.90 19.62
N ARG A 237 5.25 1.85 18.79
CA ARG A 237 4.89 0.48 19.21
C ARG A 237 5.80 -0.06 20.31
N ILE A 238 7.07 0.27 20.28
CA ILE A 238 8.03 -0.09 21.35
C ILE A 238 8.15 0.98 22.43
N ARG A 239 7.17 1.90 22.53
CA ARG A 239 7.04 2.96 23.52
C ARG A 239 8.19 3.98 23.55
N MET A 240 8.99 4.07 22.50
CA MET A 240 10.01 5.12 22.32
C MET A 240 9.37 6.40 21.76
N TYR A 241 8.45 7.00 22.55
CA TYR A 241 7.59 8.09 22.10
C TYR A 241 8.35 9.31 21.58
N ASP A 242 9.46 9.70 22.22
CA ASP A 242 10.24 10.86 21.79
C ASP A 242 10.90 10.64 20.42
N LYS A 243 11.38 9.41 20.14
CA LYS A 243 11.86 9.05 18.80
C LYS A 243 10.72 9.02 17.78
N SER A 244 9.55 8.54 18.18
CA SER A 244 8.35 8.54 17.33
C SER A 244 7.96 9.97 16.94
N ILE A 245 7.82 10.87 17.91
CA ILE A 245 7.50 12.29 17.68
C ILE A 245 8.53 12.95 16.77
N LYS A 246 9.84 12.73 17.05
CA LYS A 246 10.92 13.26 16.20
C LYS A 246 10.77 12.82 14.75
N ASN A 247 10.54 11.54 14.50
CA ASN A 247 10.40 11.01 13.15
C ASN A 247 9.16 11.57 12.43
N HIS A 248 8.02 11.63 13.11
CA HIS A 248 6.83 12.22 12.49
C HIS A 248 6.97 13.72 12.22
N ASN A 249 7.68 14.48 13.07
CA ASN A 249 7.99 15.88 12.80
C ASN A 249 8.94 16.05 11.62
N LEU A 250 9.93 15.15 11.45
CA LEU A 250 10.80 15.14 10.28
C LEU A 250 9.99 14.85 9.00
N ALA A 251 9.09 13.86 9.06
CA ALA A 251 8.21 13.57 7.92
C ALA A 251 7.33 14.77 7.56
N LYS A 252 6.72 15.44 8.56
CA LYS A 252 5.92 16.64 8.37
C LYS A 252 6.73 17.75 7.70
N HIS A 253 7.91 18.05 8.24
CA HIS A 253 8.79 19.09 7.70
C HIS A 253 9.21 18.82 6.26
N LEU A 254 9.59 17.57 5.93
CA LEU A 254 9.91 17.18 4.56
C LEU A 254 8.68 17.27 3.64
N GLY A 255 7.49 16.95 4.15
CA GLY A 255 6.23 17.16 3.44
C GLY A 255 5.96 18.64 3.14
N GLU A 256 6.20 19.52 4.11
CA GLU A 256 6.07 20.98 3.95
C GLU A 256 7.04 21.52 2.90
N LEU A 257 8.32 21.12 2.95
CA LEU A 257 9.33 21.54 1.97
C LEU A 257 9.00 21.11 0.53
N ASN A 258 8.30 20.00 0.37
CA ASN A 258 7.94 19.46 -0.94
C ASN A 258 6.47 19.73 -1.33
N ASN A 259 5.74 20.55 -0.56
CA ASN A 259 4.32 20.84 -0.73
C ASN A 259 3.45 19.56 -0.84
N ASN A 260 3.86 18.47 -0.17
CA ASN A 260 3.15 17.21 -0.17
C ASN A 260 2.14 17.14 0.98
N LYS A 261 0.89 17.55 0.69
CA LYS A 261 -0.20 17.59 1.67
C LYS A 261 -0.50 16.22 2.28
N GLN A 262 -0.39 15.14 1.51
CA GLN A 262 -0.67 13.79 2.00
C GLN A 262 0.30 13.38 3.11
N ILE A 263 1.60 13.63 2.92
CA ILE A 263 2.61 13.36 3.95
C ILE A 263 2.38 14.22 5.19
N ILE A 264 2.07 15.52 5.03
CA ILE A 264 1.79 16.42 6.15
C ILE A 264 0.61 15.88 6.98
N GLN A 265 -0.49 15.50 6.33
CA GLN A 265 -1.68 15.01 6.98
C GLN A 265 -1.45 13.65 7.66
N LEU A 266 -0.72 12.75 7.00
CA LEU A 266 -0.34 11.47 7.57
C LEU A 266 0.57 11.65 8.80
N ALA A 267 1.50 12.59 8.77
CA ALA A 267 2.34 12.94 9.91
C ALA A 267 1.52 13.52 11.07
N ASN A 268 0.60 14.47 10.78
CA ASN A 268 -0.29 15.04 11.80
C ASN A 268 -1.18 13.96 12.44
N GLN A 269 -1.78 13.07 11.64
CA GLN A 269 -2.58 11.96 12.17
C GLN A 269 -1.78 11.07 13.13
N ASN A 270 -0.55 10.72 12.75
CA ASN A 270 0.33 9.89 13.58
C ASN A 270 0.86 10.65 14.80
N LEU A 271 1.17 11.96 14.70
CA LEU A 271 1.50 12.81 15.85
C LEU A 271 0.36 12.87 16.85
N GLY A 272 -0.87 13.06 16.37
CA GLY A 272 -2.06 13.00 17.23
C GLY A 272 -2.12 11.68 17.98
N TYR A 273 -1.91 10.56 17.28
CA TYR A 273 -1.97 9.23 17.88
C TYR A 273 -0.85 8.97 18.90
N VAL A 274 0.39 9.39 18.63
CA VAL A 274 1.50 9.20 19.59
C VAL A 274 1.31 10.10 20.81
N HIS A 275 0.85 11.34 20.65
CA HIS A 275 0.52 12.23 21.77
C HIS A 275 -0.61 11.66 22.63
N SER A 276 -1.69 11.17 22.02
CA SER A 276 -2.77 10.48 22.73
C SER A 276 -2.24 9.28 23.55
N THR A 277 -1.41 8.44 22.93
CA THR A 277 -0.81 7.25 23.57
C THR A 277 0.13 7.64 24.74
N LYS A 278 0.85 8.75 24.61
CA LYS A 278 1.73 9.32 25.66
C LYS A 278 0.95 10.01 26.80
N GLY A 279 -0.35 10.23 26.61
CA GLY A 279 -1.21 10.95 27.57
C GLY A 279 -1.20 12.48 27.38
N ASN A 280 -0.51 12.99 26.37
CA ASN A 280 -0.52 14.42 26.02
C ASN A 280 -1.78 14.76 25.20
N LYS A 281 -2.89 15.08 25.91
CA LYS A 281 -4.19 15.35 25.29
C LYS A 281 -4.18 16.60 24.42
N GLU A 282 -3.52 17.66 24.86
CA GLU A 282 -3.43 18.92 24.11
C GLU A 282 -2.72 18.72 22.77
N GLY A 283 -1.58 18.03 22.78
CA GLY A 283 -0.84 17.70 21.57
C GLY A 283 -1.62 16.80 20.62
N ALA A 284 -2.39 15.83 21.15
CA ALA A 284 -3.26 14.98 20.36
C ALA A 284 -4.37 15.79 19.67
N ILE A 285 -5.08 16.60 20.43
CA ILE A 285 -6.17 17.47 19.93
C ILE A 285 -5.66 18.45 18.88
N TYR A 286 -4.51 19.08 19.12
CA TYR A 286 -3.91 20.00 18.15
C TYR A 286 -3.70 19.31 16.79
N ASN A 287 -2.98 18.19 16.77
CA ASN A 287 -2.63 17.52 15.54
C ASN A 287 -3.84 16.93 14.79
N TYR A 288 -4.82 16.35 15.50
CA TYR A 288 -6.04 15.85 14.85
C TYR A 288 -6.89 17.00 14.25
N ASN A 289 -6.92 18.18 14.90
CA ASN A 289 -7.61 19.33 14.35
C ASN A 289 -7.01 19.81 13.03
N GLU A 290 -5.69 19.74 12.87
CA GLU A 290 -5.02 20.09 11.60
C GLU A 290 -5.48 19.18 10.44
N VAL A 291 -5.80 17.91 10.73
CA VAL A 291 -6.33 16.99 9.72
C VAL A 291 -7.81 17.28 9.40
N VAL A 292 -8.65 17.52 10.44
CA VAL A 292 -10.09 17.69 10.26
C VAL A 292 -10.44 19.01 9.57
N LYS A 293 -9.65 20.06 9.79
CA LYS A 293 -9.90 21.40 9.24
C LYS A 293 -9.63 21.50 7.74
N ASP A 294 -8.75 20.70 7.21
CA ASP A 294 -8.35 20.77 5.81
C ASP A 294 -9.37 20.04 4.92
N PRO A 295 -10.14 20.76 4.06
CA PRO A 295 -11.14 20.15 3.19
C PRO A 295 -10.54 19.33 2.04
N GLU A 296 -9.27 19.53 1.70
CA GLU A 296 -8.59 18.79 0.64
C GLU A 296 -8.08 17.41 1.11
N VAL A 297 -8.10 17.15 2.42
CA VAL A 297 -7.80 15.84 2.98
C VAL A 297 -8.91 14.86 2.61
N ASP A 298 -8.53 13.64 2.27
CA ASP A 298 -9.49 12.60 1.95
C ASP A 298 -10.48 12.35 3.11
N LEU A 299 -11.66 11.90 2.74
CA LEU A 299 -12.77 11.75 3.69
C LEU A 299 -12.45 10.75 4.82
N ILE A 300 -11.71 9.67 4.51
CA ILE A 300 -11.37 8.63 5.48
C ILE A 300 -10.43 9.21 6.55
N ALA A 301 -9.40 9.93 6.14
CA ALA A 301 -8.46 10.56 7.06
C ALA A 301 -9.16 11.61 7.94
N ARG A 302 -10.07 12.42 7.37
CA ARG A 302 -10.87 13.39 8.14
C ARG A 302 -11.81 12.71 9.13
N LEU A 303 -12.45 11.61 8.77
CA LEU A 303 -13.29 10.81 9.67
C LEU A 303 -12.47 10.18 10.79
N ALA A 304 -11.29 9.63 10.46
CA ALA A 304 -10.38 9.06 11.45
C ALA A 304 -9.92 10.12 12.47
N ALA A 305 -9.60 11.33 12.02
CA ALA A 305 -9.22 12.41 12.90
C ALA A 305 -10.41 12.93 13.75
N ALA A 306 -11.60 13.09 13.14
CA ALA A 306 -12.81 13.52 13.85
C ALA A 306 -13.20 12.52 14.95
N THR A 307 -13.20 11.21 14.65
CA THR A 307 -13.48 10.17 15.66
C THR A 307 -12.43 10.12 16.76
N SER A 308 -11.16 10.41 16.44
CA SER A 308 -10.10 10.54 17.44
C SER A 308 -10.34 11.76 18.35
N LEU A 309 -10.74 12.91 17.77
CA LEU A 309 -11.10 14.11 18.55
C LEU A 309 -12.30 13.88 19.45
N ILE A 310 -13.36 13.22 18.97
CA ILE A 310 -14.52 12.84 19.79
C ILE A 310 -14.03 12.07 21.03
N LYS A 311 -13.19 11.07 20.83
CA LYS A 311 -12.62 10.27 21.91
C LYS A 311 -11.79 11.12 22.87
N GLU A 312 -10.87 11.96 22.37
CA GLU A 312 -10.03 12.79 23.24
C GLU A 312 -10.86 13.79 24.06
N TYR A 313 -11.82 14.49 23.44
CA TYR A 313 -12.72 15.41 24.16
C TYR A 313 -13.59 14.68 25.18
N TYR A 314 -14.12 13.50 24.85
CA TYR A 314 -14.88 12.68 25.79
C TYR A 314 -14.07 12.27 27.02
N MET A 315 -12.79 11.90 26.81
CA MET A 315 -11.88 11.45 27.88
C MET A 315 -11.45 12.57 28.86
N ILE A 316 -11.58 13.83 28.47
CA ILE A 316 -11.27 15.01 29.30
C ILE A 316 -12.53 15.75 29.71
N ASP A 317 -13.70 15.11 29.60
CA ASP A 317 -15.02 15.65 29.97
C ASP A 317 -15.42 16.98 29.26
N HIS A 318 -14.80 17.27 28.11
CA HIS A 318 -15.16 18.40 27.24
C HIS A 318 -16.34 18.02 26.33
N PHE A 319 -17.50 17.72 26.92
CA PHE A 319 -18.65 17.14 26.23
C PHE A 319 -19.23 18.03 25.13
N ASP A 320 -19.18 19.35 25.27
CA ASP A 320 -19.68 20.28 24.24
C ASP A 320 -18.84 20.21 22.97
N LYS A 321 -17.52 20.15 23.11
CA LYS A 321 -16.61 19.96 21.98
C LYS A 321 -16.73 18.55 21.37
N ALA A 322 -17.00 17.55 22.19
CA ALA A 322 -17.27 16.20 21.70
C ALA A 322 -18.56 16.18 20.85
N ARG A 323 -19.64 16.87 21.28
CA ARG A 323 -20.87 17.00 20.47
C ARG A 323 -20.63 17.74 19.16
N GLU A 324 -19.91 18.87 19.20
CA GLU A 324 -19.52 19.60 17.97
C GLU A 324 -18.81 18.68 16.96
N MET A 325 -17.89 17.84 17.43
CA MET A 325 -17.17 16.89 16.56
C MET A 325 -18.06 15.74 16.12
N ILE A 326 -19.03 15.30 16.89
CA ILE A 326 -20.05 14.31 16.49
C ILE A 326 -20.90 14.89 15.35
N ASP A 327 -21.38 16.12 15.46
CA ASP A 327 -22.16 16.79 14.41
C ASP A 327 -21.34 16.91 13.12
N LYS A 328 -20.07 17.28 13.24
CA LYS A 328 -19.15 17.28 12.10
C LYS A 328 -18.94 15.88 11.52
N GLY A 329 -18.86 14.85 12.36
CA GLY A 329 -18.79 13.45 11.92
C GLY A 329 -20.03 13.02 11.17
N PHE A 330 -21.23 13.37 11.62
CA PHE A 330 -22.49 13.13 10.90
C PHE A 330 -22.50 13.83 9.55
N TYR A 331 -22.06 15.08 9.48
CA TYR A 331 -21.95 15.81 8.23
C TYR A 331 -20.97 15.12 7.25
N LEU A 332 -19.83 14.65 7.73
CA LEU A 332 -18.83 13.94 6.91
C LEU A 332 -19.32 12.56 6.42
N LEU A 333 -20.09 11.86 7.25
CA LEU A 333 -20.66 10.56 6.87
C LEU A 333 -21.81 10.73 5.86
N ALA A 334 -22.66 11.75 6.02
CA ALA A 334 -23.85 12.00 5.20
C ALA A 334 -24.56 10.69 4.81
N ASP A 335 -24.75 10.46 3.49
CA ASP A 335 -25.44 9.26 2.96
C ASP A 335 -24.54 8.02 2.83
N LYS A 336 -23.33 8.04 3.42
CA LYS A 336 -22.31 6.97 3.26
C LYS A 336 -22.33 5.91 4.37
N LYS A 337 -23.28 6.00 5.31
CA LYS A 337 -23.37 5.12 6.49
C LYS A 337 -23.47 3.60 6.13
N ASP A 338 -24.06 3.26 5.01
CA ASP A 338 -24.29 1.88 4.57
C ASP A 338 -23.09 1.30 3.80
N ASN A 339 -22.07 2.12 3.50
CA ASN A 339 -20.87 1.67 2.83
C ASN A 339 -19.87 1.07 3.86
N ASP A 340 -19.46 -0.17 3.65
CA ASP A 340 -18.59 -0.91 4.56
C ASP A 340 -17.27 -0.16 4.87
N LEU A 341 -16.77 0.67 3.94
CA LEU A 341 -15.56 1.47 4.11
C LEU A 341 -15.68 2.50 5.25
N TYR A 342 -16.89 3.02 5.49
CA TYR A 342 -17.13 4.05 6.51
C TYR A 342 -17.80 3.51 7.77
N LYS A 343 -18.15 2.24 7.80
CA LYS A 343 -18.94 1.60 8.86
C LYS A 343 -18.27 1.66 10.24
N LEU A 344 -16.93 1.56 10.27
CA LEU A 344 -16.16 1.75 11.51
C LEU A 344 -16.41 3.13 12.12
N TYR A 345 -16.33 4.18 11.32
CA TYR A 345 -16.52 5.56 11.78
C TYR A 345 -17.96 5.83 12.18
N TYR A 346 -18.92 5.26 11.45
CA TYR A 346 -20.34 5.28 11.83
C TYR A 346 -20.53 4.73 13.25
N TYR A 347 -20.05 3.53 13.53
CA TYR A 347 -20.18 2.93 14.86
C TYR A 347 -19.52 3.77 15.94
N ILE A 348 -18.34 4.32 15.71
CA ILE A 348 -17.64 5.16 16.68
C ILE A 348 -18.46 6.41 17.00
N ILE A 349 -18.90 7.15 15.97
CA ILE A 349 -19.64 8.41 16.15
C ILE A 349 -20.94 8.17 16.90
N TYR A 350 -21.75 7.18 16.50
CA TYR A 350 -23.02 6.87 17.17
C TYR A 350 -22.84 6.33 18.59
N THR A 351 -21.77 5.58 18.86
CA THR A 351 -21.46 5.12 20.22
C THR A 351 -21.26 6.30 21.17
N TYR A 352 -20.45 7.29 20.80
CA TYR A 352 -20.24 8.46 21.62
C TYR A 352 -21.45 9.39 21.66
N HIS A 353 -22.21 9.49 20.57
CA HIS A 353 -23.46 10.21 20.53
C HIS A 353 -24.45 9.67 21.58
N TYR A 354 -24.76 8.38 21.55
CA TYR A 354 -25.69 7.77 22.51
C TYR A 354 -25.18 7.81 23.95
N ALA A 355 -23.86 7.68 24.14
CA ALA A 355 -23.25 7.82 25.45
C ALA A 355 -23.43 9.24 26.05
N LEU A 356 -23.32 10.29 25.24
CA LEU A 356 -23.48 11.68 25.65
C LEU A 356 -24.95 12.09 25.85
N GLU A 357 -25.85 11.50 25.06
CA GLU A 357 -27.30 11.72 25.22
C GLU A 357 -27.92 10.87 26.34
N ALA A 358 -27.11 10.07 27.04
CA ALA A 358 -27.55 9.10 28.06
C ALA A 358 -28.65 8.13 27.58
N ASP A 359 -28.69 7.85 26.25
CA ASP A 359 -29.61 6.86 25.68
C ASP A 359 -29.01 5.47 25.87
N HIS A 360 -29.13 4.92 27.08
CA HIS A 360 -28.55 3.67 27.48
C HIS A 360 -29.01 2.50 26.61
N ALA A 361 -30.28 2.51 26.18
CA ALA A 361 -30.83 1.41 25.36
C ALA A 361 -30.21 1.36 23.97
N LYS A 362 -30.13 2.52 23.29
CA LYS A 362 -29.49 2.58 21.97
C LYS A 362 -27.99 2.38 22.05
N PHE A 363 -27.34 2.88 23.10
CA PHE A 363 -25.93 2.65 23.34
C PHE A 363 -25.61 1.15 23.48
N GLU A 364 -26.36 0.43 24.37
CA GLU A 364 -26.16 -1.00 24.60
C GLU A 364 -26.42 -1.78 23.31
N PHE A 365 -27.55 -1.55 22.62
CA PHE A 365 -27.89 -2.22 21.36
C PHE A 365 -26.79 -2.04 20.30
N LEU A 366 -26.43 -0.78 20.02
CA LEU A 366 -25.43 -0.49 18.98
C LEU A 366 -24.08 -1.17 19.27
N VAL A 367 -23.59 -1.04 20.53
CA VAL A 367 -22.24 -1.52 20.84
C VAL A 367 -22.20 -3.06 20.95
N ILE A 368 -23.23 -3.66 21.56
CA ILE A 368 -23.23 -5.10 21.82
C ILE A 368 -23.64 -5.91 20.58
N ASP A 369 -24.72 -5.48 19.92
CA ASP A 369 -25.36 -6.30 18.88
C ASP A 369 -24.81 -6.02 17.49
N GLU A 370 -24.20 -4.84 17.28
CA GLU A 370 -23.66 -4.46 15.96
C GLU A 370 -22.15 -4.23 15.98
N PHE A 371 -21.64 -3.33 16.83
CA PHE A 371 -20.26 -2.86 16.75
C PHE A 371 -19.24 -3.90 17.20
N ILE A 372 -19.43 -4.56 18.33
CA ILE A 372 -18.53 -5.62 18.81
C ILE A 372 -18.47 -6.81 17.82
N PRO A 373 -19.59 -7.32 17.25
CA PRO A 373 -19.56 -8.32 16.21
C PRO A 373 -18.79 -7.87 14.97
N PHE A 374 -18.99 -6.61 14.54
CA PHE A 374 -18.22 -6.02 13.43
C PHE A 374 -16.71 -6.04 13.73
N LEU A 375 -16.28 -5.56 14.91
CA LEU A 375 -14.86 -5.54 15.30
C LEU A 375 -14.26 -6.95 15.38
N LYS A 376 -15.00 -7.93 15.88
CA LYS A 376 -14.58 -9.35 15.93
C LYS A 376 -14.38 -9.92 14.53
N LYS A 377 -15.32 -9.67 13.61
CA LYS A 377 -15.22 -10.09 12.22
C LYS A 377 -13.94 -9.55 11.54
N HIS A 378 -13.60 -8.30 11.83
CA HIS A 378 -12.42 -7.63 11.26
C HIS A 378 -11.14 -7.81 12.10
N LYS A 379 -11.18 -8.57 13.19
CA LYS A 379 -10.06 -8.80 14.12
C LYS A 379 -9.43 -7.49 14.63
N ASP A 380 -10.26 -6.45 14.82
CA ASP A 380 -9.82 -5.16 15.34
C ASP A 380 -9.75 -5.19 16.87
N TYR A 381 -8.73 -5.86 17.37
CA TYR A 381 -8.52 -6.03 18.82
C TYR A 381 -8.26 -4.69 19.54
N GLY A 382 -7.69 -3.70 18.86
CA GLY A 382 -7.47 -2.37 19.43
C GLY A 382 -8.77 -1.68 19.81
N ASN A 383 -9.73 -1.64 18.91
CA ASN A 383 -11.06 -1.09 19.20
C ASN A 383 -11.88 -2.01 20.13
N LEU A 384 -11.71 -3.33 20.05
CA LEU A 384 -12.34 -4.24 21.02
C LEU A 384 -11.93 -3.92 22.47
N VAL A 385 -10.66 -3.64 22.73
CA VAL A 385 -10.20 -3.17 24.06
C VAL A 385 -10.95 -1.92 24.48
N VAL A 386 -11.05 -0.91 23.62
CA VAL A 386 -11.67 0.38 23.94
C VAL A 386 -13.15 0.21 24.25
N TYR A 387 -13.92 -0.46 23.38
CA TYR A 387 -15.38 -0.47 23.50
C TYR A 387 -15.90 -1.52 24.50
N ASN A 388 -15.18 -2.63 24.74
CA ASN A 388 -15.47 -3.48 25.88
C ASN A 388 -15.21 -2.76 27.21
N SER A 389 -14.11 -2.00 27.33
CA SER A 389 -13.85 -1.18 28.52
C SER A 389 -14.92 -0.11 28.72
N MET A 390 -15.39 0.53 27.65
CA MET A 390 -16.47 1.53 27.71
C MET A 390 -17.79 0.91 28.19
N LEU A 391 -18.14 -0.30 27.75
CA LEU A 391 -19.29 -1.05 28.28
C LEU A 391 -19.11 -1.45 29.75
N GLY A 392 -17.91 -1.90 30.12
CA GLY A 392 -17.59 -2.19 31.54
C GLY A 392 -17.85 -0.98 32.43
N ASN A 393 -17.32 0.17 32.06
CA ASN A 393 -17.55 1.47 32.76
C ASN A 393 -19.02 1.87 32.79
N HIS A 394 -19.74 1.67 31.66
CA HIS A 394 -21.17 1.94 31.57
C HIS A 394 -21.97 1.10 32.58
N TYR A 395 -21.76 -0.22 32.57
CA TYR A 395 -22.46 -1.14 33.48
C TYR A 395 -22.10 -0.92 34.98
N GLU A 396 -20.86 -0.51 35.24
CA GLU A 396 -20.45 -0.13 36.60
C GLU A 396 -21.22 1.10 37.09
N LYS A 397 -21.34 2.15 36.24
CA LYS A 397 -22.10 3.38 36.56
C LYS A 397 -23.57 3.09 36.88
N ILE A 398 -24.21 2.17 36.15
CA ILE A 398 -25.61 1.78 36.42
C ILE A 398 -25.73 0.61 37.41
N LYS A 399 -24.65 0.29 38.14
CA LYS A 399 -24.59 -0.72 39.21
C LYS A 399 -24.92 -2.16 38.76
N ARG A 400 -24.73 -2.50 37.48
CA ARG A 400 -24.85 -3.86 36.93
C ARG A 400 -23.49 -4.55 36.94
N TYR A 401 -22.96 -4.81 38.13
CA TYR A 401 -21.57 -5.25 38.33
C TYR A 401 -21.22 -6.58 37.66
N LYS A 402 -22.16 -7.51 37.51
CA LYS A 402 -21.93 -8.79 36.78
C LYS A 402 -21.61 -8.51 35.31
N ASN A 403 -22.35 -7.61 34.68
CA ASN A 403 -22.12 -7.22 33.30
C ASN A 403 -20.80 -6.43 33.16
N ALA A 404 -20.52 -5.54 34.10
CA ALA A 404 -19.26 -4.81 34.13
C ALA A 404 -18.06 -5.76 34.19
N ALA A 405 -18.06 -6.74 35.12
CA ALA A 405 -17.01 -7.74 35.23
C ALA A 405 -16.82 -8.56 33.94
N TYR A 406 -17.92 -8.95 33.27
CA TYR A 406 -17.87 -9.66 32.00
C TYR A 406 -17.16 -8.83 30.93
N TYR A 407 -17.52 -7.56 30.74
CA TYR A 407 -16.91 -6.73 29.71
C TYR A 407 -15.46 -6.36 30.01
N TYR A 408 -15.08 -6.17 31.28
CA TYR A 408 -13.68 -6.03 31.67
C TYR A 408 -12.86 -7.32 31.37
N GLN A 409 -13.44 -8.49 31.55
CA GLN A 409 -12.81 -9.76 31.13
C GLN A 409 -12.63 -9.80 29.59
N GLN A 410 -13.66 -9.41 28.82
CA GLN A 410 -13.54 -9.31 27.35
C GLN A 410 -12.47 -8.31 26.92
N THR A 411 -12.29 -7.22 27.67
CA THR A 411 -11.20 -6.25 27.44
C THR A 411 -9.85 -6.91 27.60
N ASN A 412 -9.63 -7.70 28.65
CA ASN A 412 -8.38 -8.41 28.89
C ASN A 412 -8.08 -9.44 27.80
N LEU A 413 -9.08 -10.23 27.38
CA LEU A 413 -8.94 -11.18 26.28
C LEU A 413 -8.59 -10.49 24.95
N ALA A 414 -9.20 -9.33 24.67
CA ALA A 414 -8.86 -8.55 23.49
C ALA A 414 -7.44 -7.99 23.57
N TYR A 415 -6.98 -7.61 24.76
CA TYR A 415 -5.62 -7.13 24.98
C TYR A 415 -4.57 -8.23 24.80
N GLU A 416 -4.84 -9.45 25.29
CA GLU A 416 -3.99 -10.60 25.06
C GLU A 416 -3.81 -10.87 23.56
N ASN A 417 -4.90 -10.89 22.80
CA ASN A 417 -4.83 -11.04 21.34
C ASN A 417 -4.06 -9.91 20.65
N LEU A 418 -4.06 -8.68 21.20
CA LEU A 418 -3.31 -7.55 20.68
C LEU A 418 -1.80 -7.69 20.92
N THR A 419 -1.40 -8.36 21.98
CA THR A 419 0.02 -8.52 22.40
C THR A 419 0.66 -9.80 21.90
N THR A 420 -0.12 -10.83 21.56
CA THR A 420 0.35 -12.11 21.01
C THR A 420 0.54 -12.12 19.49
N ILE A 421 0.17 -11.05 18.81
CA ILE A 421 0.40 -10.78 17.40
C ILE A 421 1.56 -9.79 17.31
#